data_4be98851e7233639a2963c21c685c7c2
#
_entry.id   4be98851e7233639a2963c21c685c7c2
#
_cell.length_a   1.000
_cell.length_b   1.000
_cell.length_c   1.000
_cell.angle_alpha   90.00
_cell.angle_beta   90.00
_cell.angle_gamma   90.00
#
_symmetry.space_group_name_H-M   'P 1'
#
loop_
_entity.id
_entity.type
_entity.pdbx_description
1 polymer ?
#
loop_
_entity_poly.entity_id
_entity_poly.type
_entity_poly.pdbx_seq_one_letter_code
_entity_poly.pdbx_strand_id
1 'polypeptide(L)'
;FPTRRSSDYILFSVGEELYEYDYNNESKTASQLKINLQGIKINYEKVDWQKNNCVLDNWANVPINPTLSYDKNNISFDFIAIDYNNPHTLKYTWKLDGYDEKWSALNENNFASYTNLPSGDYTLKVKAINQNGTYSSELIYTFKITPPFYKTWWFVLLTILSVLLTI
;
A
#
# COMPACT_ATOMS: atom_id res chain seq x y z
N PHE A 1 6.01 52.19 -7.25
CA PHE A 1 5.58 51.15 -6.31
C PHE A 1 4.38 50.44 -6.92
N PRO A 2 4.38 49.09 -7.04
CA PRO A 2 3.20 48.37 -7.47
C PRO A 2 2.12 48.56 -6.39
N THR A 3 1.01 49.20 -6.77
CA THR A 3 -0.18 49.33 -5.92
C THR A 3 -0.80 47.94 -5.79
N ARG A 4 -0.60 47.31 -4.67
CA ARG A 4 -1.28 46.05 -4.32
C ARG A 4 -2.77 46.32 -4.13
N ARG A 5 -3.62 45.55 -4.80
CA ARG A 5 -5.08 45.70 -4.68
C ARG A 5 -5.54 45.07 -3.37
N SER A 6 -6.49 45.67 -2.69
CA SER A 6 -7.07 45.14 -1.42
C SER A 6 -7.81 43.81 -1.57
N SER A 7 -8.00 43.34 -2.81
CA SER A 7 -8.62 42.05 -3.11
C SER A 7 -7.66 40.84 -3.02
N ASP A 8 -6.37 41.08 -2.80
CA ASP A 8 -5.33 40.06 -2.84
C ASP A 8 -5.04 39.47 -1.44
N TYR A 9 -5.73 39.97 -0.41
CA TYR A 9 -5.49 39.57 0.98
C TYR A 9 -6.79 39.26 1.72
N ILE A 10 -6.73 38.24 2.56
CA ILE A 10 -7.74 37.98 3.57
C ILE A 10 -7.16 38.38 4.92
N LEU A 11 -7.81 39.34 5.59
CA LEU A 11 -7.47 39.75 6.94
C LEU A 11 -8.35 39.00 7.92
N PHE A 12 -7.78 38.36 8.91
CA PHE A 12 -8.52 37.71 9.98
C PHE A 12 -7.85 37.97 11.33
N SER A 13 -8.62 38.07 12.39
CA SER A 13 -8.08 38.28 13.73
C SER A 13 -8.19 37.01 14.57
N VAL A 14 -7.12 36.73 15.34
CA VAL A 14 -7.09 35.67 16.35
C VAL A 14 -6.75 36.34 17.69
N GLY A 15 -7.73 36.50 18.56
CA GLY A 15 -7.57 37.28 19.77
C GLY A 15 -7.36 38.77 19.46
N GLU A 16 -6.26 39.35 19.96
CA GLU A 16 -5.87 40.77 19.74
C GLU A 16 -4.90 40.95 18.54
N GLU A 17 -4.51 39.86 17.89
CA GLU A 17 -3.58 39.92 16.76
C GLU A 17 -4.32 39.87 15.42
N LEU A 18 -3.82 40.66 14.45
CA LEU A 18 -4.32 40.70 13.07
C LEU A 18 -3.36 39.96 12.15
N TYR A 19 -3.91 39.00 11.43
CA TYR A 19 -3.17 38.20 10.45
C TYR A 19 -3.59 38.58 9.04
N GLU A 20 -2.61 38.70 8.15
CA GLU A 20 -2.78 38.93 6.72
C GLU A 20 -2.46 37.68 5.96
N TYR A 21 -3.41 37.16 5.20
CA TYR A 21 -3.23 36.02 4.31
C TYR A 21 -3.22 36.50 2.87
N ASP A 22 -2.09 36.31 2.19
CA ASP A 22 -1.91 36.65 0.76
C ASP A 22 -2.28 35.45 -0.10
N TYR A 23 -3.43 35.50 -0.74
CA TYR A 23 -3.96 34.45 -1.61
C TYR A 23 -3.05 34.19 -2.83
N ASN A 24 -2.35 35.22 -3.34
CA ASN A 24 -1.49 35.09 -4.52
C ASN A 24 -0.10 34.58 -4.17
N ASN A 25 0.27 34.60 -2.91
CA ASN A 25 1.54 34.12 -2.40
C ASN A 25 1.42 32.73 -1.74
N GLU A 26 0.35 32.01 -2.03
CA GLU A 26 0.35 30.57 -1.79
C GLU A 26 1.56 30.00 -2.51
N SER A 27 2.64 29.80 -1.76
CA SER A 27 3.64 28.86 -2.20
C SER A 27 2.83 27.59 -2.52
N LYS A 28 2.69 27.27 -3.80
CA LYS A 28 2.24 25.97 -4.27
C LYS A 28 3.28 24.97 -3.78
N THR A 29 3.29 24.75 -2.47
CA THR A 29 3.88 23.57 -1.89
C THR A 29 3.11 22.46 -2.59
N ALA A 30 3.72 21.93 -3.63
CA ALA A 30 3.11 20.86 -4.41
C ALA A 30 2.73 19.83 -3.36
N SER A 31 1.43 19.74 -3.07
CA SER A 31 0.88 18.82 -2.09
C SER A 31 1.40 17.46 -2.53
N GLN A 32 2.41 16.95 -1.79
CA GLN A 32 2.98 15.67 -2.15
C GLN A 32 1.88 14.65 -2.00
N LEU A 33 1.44 14.13 -3.12
CA LEU A 33 0.48 13.04 -3.16
C LEU A 33 1.06 11.87 -2.36
N LYS A 34 0.45 11.57 -1.22
CA LYS A 34 0.89 10.47 -0.35
C LYS A 34 -0.05 9.29 -0.54
N ILE A 35 0.55 8.11 -0.62
CA ILE A 35 -0.19 6.84 -0.68
C ILE A 35 0.16 6.00 0.54
N ASN A 36 -0.84 5.38 1.14
CA ASN A 36 -0.69 4.51 2.31
C ASN A 36 -1.45 3.20 2.10
N LEU A 37 -0.94 2.12 2.69
CA LEU A 37 -1.66 0.87 2.80
C LEU A 37 -2.76 1.03 3.86
N GLN A 38 -3.99 0.71 3.51
CA GLN A 38 -5.16 0.83 4.39
C GLN A 38 -5.48 -0.48 5.09
N GLY A 39 -5.23 -1.61 4.44
CA GLY A 39 -5.52 -2.92 4.99
C GLY A 39 -5.11 -4.06 4.09
N ILE A 40 -5.12 -5.25 4.67
CA ILE A 40 -4.84 -6.50 3.96
C ILE A 40 -5.94 -7.49 4.31
N LYS A 41 -6.48 -8.14 3.27
CA LYS A 41 -7.43 -9.23 3.39
C LYS A 41 -6.77 -10.52 2.95
N ILE A 42 -7.02 -11.59 3.67
CA ILE A 42 -6.58 -12.95 3.31
C ILE A 42 -7.82 -13.80 3.07
N ASN A 43 -7.86 -14.52 1.97
CA ASN A 43 -9.00 -15.31 1.53
C ASN A 43 -10.30 -14.50 1.53
N TYR A 44 -10.20 -13.22 1.11
CA TYR A 44 -11.30 -12.23 1.03
C TYR A 44 -11.84 -11.74 2.39
N GLU A 45 -11.26 -12.18 3.51
CA GLU A 45 -11.65 -11.78 4.86
C GLU A 45 -10.65 -10.82 5.49
N LYS A 46 -11.16 -9.90 6.31
CA LYS A 46 -10.30 -9.03 7.14
C LYS A 46 -9.68 -9.88 8.25
N VAL A 47 -8.38 -9.79 8.38
CA VAL A 47 -7.62 -10.51 9.40
C VAL A 47 -7.39 -9.61 10.60
N ASP A 48 -7.68 -10.12 11.78
CA ASP A 48 -7.31 -9.48 13.05
C ASP A 48 -5.83 -9.83 13.36
N TRP A 49 -4.94 -8.95 12.93
CA TRP A 49 -3.50 -9.13 13.08
C TRP A 49 -3.02 -9.01 14.53
N GLN A 50 -3.78 -8.36 15.41
CA GLN A 50 -3.41 -8.18 16.83
C GLN A 50 -3.35 -9.52 17.57
N LYS A 51 -4.19 -10.49 17.18
CA LYS A 51 -4.21 -11.84 17.76
C LYS A 51 -3.00 -12.69 17.38
N ASN A 52 -2.23 -12.30 16.36
CA ASN A 52 -1.15 -13.13 15.81
C ASN A 52 0.25 -12.74 16.31
N ASN A 53 0.38 -11.91 17.35
CA ASN A 53 1.66 -11.41 17.90
C ASN A 53 2.63 -10.84 16.83
N CYS A 54 2.08 -10.25 15.76
CA CYS A 54 2.86 -9.62 14.71
C CYS A 54 3.22 -8.18 15.12
N VAL A 55 4.39 -7.72 14.69
CA VAL A 55 4.72 -6.29 14.74
C VAL A 55 3.85 -5.59 13.72
N LEU A 56 3.03 -4.63 14.18
CA LEU A 56 2.09 -3.89 13.35
C LEU A 56 2.63 -2.50 13.01
N ASP A 57 2.29 -2.02 11.83
CA ASP A 57 2.46 -0.61 11.49
C ASP A 57 1.47 0.25 12.28
N ASN A 58 1.95 1.39 12.78
CA ASN A 58 1.17 2.29 13.64
C ASN A 58 0.00 2.97 12.92
N TRP A 59 0.03 3.03 11.59
CA TRP A 59 -1.00 3.71 10.80
C TRP A 59 -2.18 2.80 10.43
N ALA A 60 -1.89 1.68 9.81
CA ALA A 60 -2.93 0.82 9.21
C ALA A 60 -3.22 -0.44 10.03
N ASN A 61 -2.51 -0.67 11.15
CA ASN A 61 -2.57 -1.92 11.92
C ASN A 61 -2.36 -3.17 11.04
N VAL A 62 -1.51 -3.04 10.02
CA VAL A 62 -1.09 -4.16 9.17
C VAL A 62 0.25 -4.71 9.62
N PRO A 63 0.51 -6.01 9.48
CA PRO A 63 1.76 -6.60 9.91
C PRO A 63 2.93 -6.13 9.05
N ILE A 64 4.09 -5.90 9.66
CA ILE A 64 5.32 -5.57 8.97
C ILE A 64 6.01 -6.86 8.56
N ASN A 65 6.26 -7.04 7.26
CA ASN A 65 6.93 -8.21 6.68
C ASN A 65 6.37 -9.56 7.14
N PRO A 66 5.06 -9.82 7.02
CA PRO A 66 4.46 -11.06 7.51
C PRO A 66 4.95 -12.27 6.72
N THR A 67 5.07 -13.39 7.44
CA THR A 67 5.25 -14.70 6.83
C THR A 67 3.91 -15.44 6.89
N LEU A 68 3.34 -15.71 5.73
CA LEU A 68 2.06 -16.37 5.56
C LEU A 68 2.25 -17.85 5.24
N SER A 69 1.35 -18.70 5.68
CA SER A 69 1.31 -20.09 5.29
C SER A 69 0.73 -20.26 3.88
N TYR A 70 1.06 -21.35 3.22
CA TYR A 70 0.68 -21.61 1.82
C TYR A 70 -0.83 -21.63 1.55
N ASP A 71 -1.65 -21.89 2.57
CA ASP A 71 -3.11 -21.85 2.51
C ASP A 71 -3.70 -20.44 2.55
N LYS A 72 -2.86 -19.44 2.86
CA LYS A 72 -3.18 -18.00 2.92
C LYS A 72 -2.65 -17.27 1.69
N ASN A 73 -2.86 -17.83 0.52
CA ASN A 73 -2.28 -17.38 -0.73
C ASN A 73 -3.21 -16.55 -1.63
N ASN A 74 -4.42 -16.23 -1.14
CA ASN A 74 -5.31 -15.27 -1.76
C ASN A 74 -5.26 -13.98 -0.95
N ILE A 75 -4.61 -12.95 -1.49
CA ILE A 75 -4.31 -11.72 -0.74
C ILE A 75 -4.84 -10.53 -1.51
N SER A 76 -5.55 -9.66 -0.81
CA SER A 76 -5.97 -8.37 -1.34
C SER A 76 -5.42 -7.25 -0.48
N PHE A 77 -4.89 -6.22 -1.13
CA PHE A 77 -4.30 -5.04 -0.52
C PHE A 77 -5.20 -3.85 -0.81
N ASP A 78 -5.74 -3.23 0.22
CA ASP A 78 -6.48 -1.98 0.12
C ASP A 78 -5.50 -0.82 0.38
N PHE A 79 -5.45 0.17 -0.48
CA PHE A 79 -4.58 1.34 -0.34
C PHE A 79 -5.37 2.62 -0.58
N ILE A 80 -4.89 3.72 -0.03
CA ILE A 80 -5.52 5.03 -0.17
C ILE A 80 -4.46 6.09 -0.46
N ALA A 81 -4.72 6.93 -1.45
CA ALA A 81 -3.97 8.15 -1.67
C ALA A 81 -4.84 9.36 -1.35
N ILE A 82 -4.22 10.42 -0.85
CA ILE A 82 -4.89 11.65 -0.47
C ILE A 82 -4.34 12.77 -1.33
N ASP A 83 -5.20 13.35 -2.15
CA ASP A 83 -4.97 14.62 -2.84
C ASP A 83 -5.92 15.66 -2.26
N TYR A 84 -5.38 16.67 -1.60
CA TYR A 84 -6.19 17.72 -0.97
C TYR A 84 -6.88 18.63 -1.99
N ASN A 85 -6.36 18.70 -3.22
CA ASN A 85 -6.90 19.56 -4.25
C ASN A 85 -8.04 18.90 -5.04
N ASN A 86 -7.90 17.57 -5.35
CA ASN A 86 -8.86 16.82 -6.16
C ASN A 86 -8.97 15.36 -5.69
N PRO A 87 -9.67 15.09 -4.59
CA PRO A 87 -9.69 13.75 -3.98
C PRO A 87 -10.39 12.66 -4.83
N HIS A 88 -11.26 13.06 -5.78
CA HIS A 88 -12.10 12.12 -6.52
C HIS A 88 -11.53 11.64 -7.86
N THR A 89 -10.31 12.03 -8.22
CA THR A 89 -9.77 11.83 -9.57
C THR A 89 -8.45 11.09 -9.59
N LEU A 90 -8.20 10.32 -8.55
CA LEU A 90 -6.98 9.56 -8.41
C LEU A 90 -7.07 8.25 -9.20
N LYS A 91 -5.99 7.92 -9.91
CA LYS A 91 -5.78 6.61 -10.51
C LYS A 91 -4.59 5.93 -9.86
N TYR A 92 -4.60 4.62 -9.88
CA TYR A 92 -3.60 3.79 -9.24
C TYR A 92 -2.96 2.86 -10.26
N THR A 93 -1.70 2.55 -10.03
CA THR A 93 -0.97 1.48 -10.70
C THR A 93 -0.15 0.73 -9.67
N TRP A 94 -0.05 -0.59 -9.83
CA TRP A 94 0.68 -1.44 -8.91
C TRP A 94 1.43 -2.53 -9.64
N LYS A 95 2.39 -3.11 -8.94
CA LYS A 95 3.17 -4.25 -9.38
C LYS A 95 3.55 -5.09 -8.16
N LEU A 96 3.40 -6.40 -8.26
CA LEU A 96 3.90 -7.35 -7.28
C LEU A 96 5.20 -7.98 -7.80
N ASP A 97 6.34 -7.48 -7.34
CA ASP A 97 7.62 -8.08 -7.68
C ASP A 97 7.69 -9.51 -7.11
N GLY A 98 8.15 -10.45 -7.90
CA GLY A 98 8.08 -11.90 -7.64
C GLY A 98 6.90 -12.58 -8.33
N TYR A 99 5.96 -11.82 -8.91
CA TYR A 99 4.80 -12.36 -9.62
C TYR A 99 4.51 -11.64 -10.94
N ASP A 100 4.42 -10.30 -10.92
CA ASP A 100 4.11 -9.49 -12.09
C ASP A 100 5.37 -9.14 -12.88
N GLU A 101 5.33 -9.25 -14.18
CA GLU A 101 6.42 -8.77 -15.06
C GLU A 101 6.37 -7.25 -15.24
N LYS A 102 5.18 -6.66 -15.30
CA LYS A 102 4.94 -5.25 -15.62
C LYS A 102 4.00 -4.61 -14.61
N TRP A 103 4.02 -3.28 -14.57
CA TRP A 103 3.02 -2.49 -13.84
C TRP A 103 1.62 -2.71 -14.43
N SER A 104 0.62 -2.72 -13.56
CA SER A 104 -0.79 -2.75 -13.98
C SER A 104 -1.14 -1.53 -14.83
N ALA A 105 -2.20 -1.63 -15.64
CA ALA A 105 -2.78 -0.45 -16.25
C ALA A 105 -3.31 0.51 -15.17
N LEU A 106 -3.26 1.81 -15.45
CA LEU A 106 -3.87 2.82 -14.58
C LEU A 106 -5.37 2.58 -14.48
N ASN A 107 -5.89 2.50 -13.26
CA ASN A 107 -7.32 2.39 -13.00
C ASN A 107 -7.72 3.14 -11.71
N GLU A 108 -9.02 3.25 -11.47
CA GLU A 108 -9.59 3.97 -10.33
C GLU A 108 -9.76 3.08 -9.08
N ASN A 109 -9.48 1.77 -9.21
CA ASN A 109 -9.57 0.86 -8.08
C ASN A 109 -8.44 1.15 -7.10
N ASN A 110 -8.79 1.27 -5.84
CA ASN A 110 -7.88 1.49 -4.72
C ASN A 110 -7.51 0.18 -4.01
N PHE A 111 -7.56 -0.93 -4.71
CA PHE A 111 -7.16 -2.24 -4.22
C PHE A 111 -6.48 -3.07 -5.31
N ALA A 112 -5.55 -3.94 -4.88
CA ALA A 112 -4.94 -4.98 -5.70
C ALA A 112 -5.27 -6.35 -5.11
N SER A 113 -5.72 -7.29 -5.93
CA SER A 113 -6.07 -8.64 -5.48
C SER A 113 -5.30 -9.68 -6.28
N TYR A 114 -4.66 -10.59 -5.56
CA TYR A 114 -3.90 -11.71 -6.10
C TYR A 114 -4.45 -13.01 -5.54
N THR A 115 -4.66 -13.97 -6.41
CA THR A 115 -5.20 -15.28 -6.06
C THR A 115 -4.20 -16.37 -6.36
N ASN A 116 -4.14 -17.37 -5.49
CA ASN A 116 -3.30 -18.56 -5.67
C ASN A 116 -1.81 -18.22 -5.90
N LEU A 117 -1.28 -17.28 -5.10
CA LEU A 117 0.14 -16.94 -5.16
C LEU A 117 1.00 -18.16 -4.78
N PRO A 118 2.04 -18.50 -5.57
CA PRO A 118 3.02 -19.51 -5.20
C PRO A 118 3.75 -19.18 -3.90
N SER A 119 4.44 -20.14 -3.31
CA SER A 119 5.39 -19.86 -2.23
C SER A 119 6.58 -19.04 -2.75
N GLY A 120 6.96 -18.00 -2.01
CA GLY A 120 8.01 -17.07 -2.43
C GLY A 120 8.05 -15.82 -1.58
N ASP A 121 9.00 -14.95 -1.91
CA ASP A 121 9.15 -13.62 -1.32
C ASP A 121 8.57 -12.59 -2.32
N TYR A 122 7.73 -11.68 -1.81
CA TYR A 122 6.99 -10.73 -2.64
C TYR A 122 7.16 -9.31 -2.14
N THR A 123 7.20 -8.37 -3.08
CA THR A 123 7.21 -6.93 -2.80
C THR A 123 6.13 -6.24 -3.62
N LEU A 124 5.06 -5.81 -2.95
CA LEU A 124 4.03 -4.97 -3.57
C LEU A 124 4.54 -3.54 -3.67
N LYS A 125 4.42 -2.97 -4.86
CA LYS A 125 4.72 -1.57 -5.17
C LYS A 125 3.48 -0.92 -5.72
N VAL A 126 3.07 0.22 -5.15
CA VAL A 126 1.88 0.96 -5.58
C VAL A 126 2.21 2.42 -5.76
N LYS A 127 1.66 3.03 -6.79
CA LYS A 127 1.71 4.48 -7.06
C LYS A 127 0.32 4.99 -7.35
N ALA A 128 0.05 6.20 -6.91
CA ALA A 128 -1.12 6.95 -7.32
C ALA A 128 -0.71 8.07 -8.27
N ILE A 129 -1.60 8.45 -9.16
CA ILE A 129 -1.46 9.60 -10.06
C ILE A 129 -2.71 10.46 -9.99
N ASN A 130 -2.54 11.77 -9.94
CA ASN A 130 -3.64 12.71 -10.02
C ASN A 130 -3.90 13.17 -11.47
N GLN A 131 -4.95 13.97 -11.67
CA GLN A 131 -5.30 14.50 -13.00
C GLN A 131 -4.20 15.35 -13.65
N ASN A 132 -3.36 15.98 -12.84
CA ASN A 132 -2.25 16.80 -13.32
C ASN A 132 -1.04 15.97 -13.76
N GLY A 133 -1.12 14.64 -13.70
CA GLY A 133 -0.03 13.75 -14.06
C GLY A 133 1.05 13.60 -12.98
N THR A 134 0.80 14.11 -11.76
CA THR A 134 1.75 14.00 -10.65
C THR A 134 1.61 12.64 -9.98
N TYR A 135 2.73 11.93 -9.85
CA TYR A 135 2.79 10.65 -9.14
C TYR A 135 3.03 10.85 -7.64
N SER A 136 2.47 9.95 -6.84
CA SER A 136 2.81 9.83 -5.42
C SER A 136 4.23 9.29 -5.22
N SER A 137 4.71 9.35 -3.97
CA SER A 137 5.76 8.44 -3.52
C SER A 137 5.33 6.99 -3.74
N GLU A 138 6.29 6.09 -3.90
CA GLU A 138 6.02 4.66 -4.04
C GLU A 138 5.71 4.05 -2.67
N LEU A 139 4.56 3.40 -2.56
CA LEU A 139 4.25 2.54 -1.42
C LEU A 139 4.92 1.19 -1.67
N ILE A 140 5.73 0.74 -0.72
CA ILE A 140 6.43 -0.54 -0.77
C ILE A 140 5.97 -1.40 0.41
N TYR A 141 5.50 -2.62 0.13
CA TYR A 141 5.10 -3.57 1.15
C TYR A 141 5.62 -4.97 0.82
N THR A 142 6.33 -5.59 1.78
CA THR A 142 6.96 -6.91 1.60
C THR A 142 6.27 -7.97 2.44
N PHE A 143 6.16 -9.18 1.89
CA PHE A 143 5.63 -10.34 2.59
C PHE A 143 6.19 -11.63 2.01
N LYS A 144 6.07 -12.72 2.75
CA LYS A 144 6.53 -14.04 2.33
C LYS A 144 5.42 -15.07 2.45
N ILE A 145 5.36 -16.00 1.49
CA ILE A 145 4.48 -17.18 1.53
C ILE A 145 5.37 -18.41 1.66
N THR A 146 5.18 -19.19 2.74
CA THR A 146 5.96 -20.41 2.97
C THR A 146 5.46 -21.57 2.09
N PRO A 147 6.33 -22.47 1.67
CA PRO A 147 5.90 -23.68 0.97
C PRO A 147 5.15 -24.62 1.91
N PRO A 148 4.25 -25.47 1.37
CA PRO A 148 3.61 -26.52 2.15
C PRO A 148 4.64 -27.54 2.65
N PHE A 149 4.38 -28.13 3.82
CA PHE A 149 5.30 -29.05 4.49
C PHE A 149 5.70 -30.25 3.63
N TYR A 150 4.81 -30.75 2.77
CA TYR A 150 5.08 -31.89 1.88
C TYR A 150 6.06 -31.59 0.73
N LYS A 151 6.36 -30.30 0.47
CA LYS A 151 7.42 -29.86 -0.46
C LYS A 151 8.76 -29.64 0.22
N THR A 152 8.87 -29.86 1.53
CA THR A 152 10.13 -29.73 2.25
C THR A 152 11.00 -30.96 2.07
N TRP A 153 12.33 -30.77 1.99
CA TRP A 153 13.30 -31.83 1.70
C TRP A 153 13.24 -33.00 2.70
N TRP A 154 13.01 -32.73 3.97
CA TRP A 154 12.92 -33.74 5.02
C TRP A 154 11.68 -34.65 4.85
N PHE A 155 10.55 -34.10 4.40
CA PHE A 155 9.34 -34.88 4.14
C PHE A 155 9.51 -35.81 2.95
N VAL A 156 10.15 -35.34 1.87
CA VAL A 156 10.49 -36.14 0.70
C VAL A 156 11.44 -37.28 1.11
N LEU A 157 12.43 -37.01 1.95
CA LEU A 157 13.38 -38.00 2.45
C LEU A 157 12.69 -39.07 3.30
N LEU A 158 11.76 -38.64 4.17
CA LEU A 158 10.96 -39.54 5.03
C LEU A 158 10.04 -40.44 4.22
N THR A 159 9.41 -39.91 3.16
CA THR A 159 8.57 -40.71 2.26
C THR A 159 9.39 -41.76 1.48
N ILE A 160 10.57 -41.39 0.98
CA ILE A 160 11.48 -42.34 0.29
C ILE A 160 11.91 -43.44 1.27
N LEU A 161 12.32 -43.11 2.48
CA LEU A 161 12.72 -44.08 3.51
C LEU A 161 11.56 -45.02 3.87
N SER A 162 10.34 -44.49 4.01
CA SER A 162 9.15 -45.30 4.27
C SER A 162 8.89 -46.33 3.16
N VAL A 163 9.01 -45.91 1.90
CA VAL A 163 8.85 -46.82 0.75
C VAL A 163 9.93 -47.91 0.74
N LEU A 164 11.19 -47.57 1.04
CA LEU A 164 12.28 -48.56 1.10
C LEU A 164 12.11 -49.60 2.23
N LEU A 165 11.46 -49.25 3.33
CA LEU A 165 11.20 -50.19 4.43
C LEU A 165 9.99 -51.11 4.17
N THR A 166 9.16 -50.82 3.18
CA THR A 166 7.96 -51.61 2.82
C THR A 166 8.22 -52.60 1.64
N ILE A 167 9.38 -52.51 0.99
CA ILE A 167 9.84 -53.39 -0.07
C ILE A 167 10.78 -54.46 0.52
#